data_ea0699baf6abf7a8e7d7bfe497ce32e5
#
_entry.id   ea0699baf6abf7a8e7d7bfe497ce32e5
#
_cell.length_a   1.000
_cell.length_b   1.000
_cell.length_c   1.000
_cell.angle_alpha   90.00
_cell.angle_beta   90.00
_cell.angle_gamma   90.00
#
_symmetry.space_group_name_H-M   'P 1'
#
loop_
_entity.id
_entity.type
_entity.pdbx_description
1 polymer ?
#
loop_
_entity_poly.entity_id
_entity_poly.type
_entity_poly.pdbx_seq_one_letter_code
_entity_poly.pdbx_strand_id
1 'polypeptide(L)'
;FFQAEDGIRDLRVTGVQTCALPICSQLSSITVQSGNTNFYVQNDLLIAKNHMYSVTKDITDPDAPSTESRSYTSYAPYGSVVISFPSASTMKTVTIPETVKAIGNYAFAGSKIEKLTLNSGLESILTSAFSGCTNLSSVSFSDSIISICDSSFEECTSLKNLKFGKNLEFISYYAFYNCQNLQSVTIGENVKAICCDSFGNCNALVINGKIGSTAETFAKKYGYKFNSSETTRLKGDVDNNGIINVVDSTDIQKYVVNLTDENGNKFIDVNNAEDVYVADVNGDGIINVVDATLIQKYIVGLVESL
;
A
#
# COMPACT_ATOMS: atom_id res chain seq x y z
N PHE A 1 21.61 -20.52 12.26
CA PHE A 1 21.86 -20.80 13.69
C PHE A 1 20.88 -19.93 14.47
N PHE A 2 19.78 -20.51 14.90
CA PHE A 2 18.98 -19.92 15.96
C PHE A 2 19.77 -20.08 17.25
N GLN A 3 20.13 -18.97 17.91
CA GLN A 3 20.81 -19.05 19.20
C GLN A 3 19.86 -19.61 20.25
N ALA A 4 20.41 -20.36 21.18
CA ALA A 4 19.70 -21.13 22.19
C ALA A 4 18.90 -20.28 23.21
N GLU A 5 18.95 -18.96 23.09
CA GLU A 5 18.35 -18.03 24.05
C GLU A 5 16.86 -17.75 23.79
N ASP A 6 16.34 -18.08 22.58
CA ASP A 6 14.98 -17.69 22.15
C ASP A 6 13.94 -18.82 22.30
N GLY A 7 14.21 -19.88 23.02
CA GLY A 7 13.24 -20.99 23.20
C GLY A 7 13.03 -21.89 21.97
N ILE A 8 13.85 -21.73 20.93
CA ILE A 8 13.73 -22.44 19.64
C ILE A 8 14.25 -23.90 19.72
N ARG A 9 14.83 -24.29 20.86
CA ARG A 9 15.33 -25.66 21.10
C ARG A 9 14.26 -26.75 20.91
N ASP A 10 12.97 -26.40 20.99
CA ASP A 10 11.86 -27.32 20.87
C ASP A 10 11.33 -27.47 19.43
N LEU A 11 11.95 -26.80 18.46
CA LEU A 11 11.58 -26.97 17.06
C LEU A 11 12.27 -28.18 16.44
N ARG A 12 11.48 -29.00 15.75
CA ARG A 12 11.99 -30.01 14.83
C ARG A 12 11.76 -29.54 13.41
N VAL A 13 12.83 -29.42 12.64
CA VAL A 13 12.79 -29.14 11.21
C VAL A 13 12.98 -30.44 10.46
N THR A 14 12.01 -30.82 9.64
CA THR A 14 12.10 -31.97 8.76
C THR A 14 12.50 -31.50 7.37
N GLY A 15 13.55 -32.09 6.81
CA GLY A 15 14.12 -31.71 5.52
C GLY A 15 15.62 -31.47 5.62
N VAL A 16 16.10 -30.25 5.71
CA VAL A 16 17.54 -29.93 5.75
C VAL A 16 17.98 -29.53 7.16
N GLN A 17 18.95 -30.23 7.73
CA GLN A 17 19.34 -30.09 9.14
C GLN A 17 20.17 -28.83 9.46
N THR A 18 20.58 -28.03 8.49
CA THR A 18 21.61 -26.98 8.67
C THR A 18 21.26 -25.58 8.18
N CYS A 19 20.00 -25.31 7.76
CA CYS A 19 19.61 -23.99 7.26
C CYS A 19 18.93 -23.13 8.34
N ALA A 20 19.08 -21.81 8.25
CA ALA A 20 18.20 -20.88 8.92
C ALA A 20 16.78 -21.01 8.35
N LEU A 21 15.75 -21.09 9.22
CA LEU A 21 14.39 -21.41 8.80
C LEU A 21 13.85 -20.57 7.65
N PRO A 22 13.87 -19.23 7.69
CA PRO A 22 13.24 -18.42 6.67
C PRO A 22 13.85 -18.51 5.28
N ILE A 23 15.17 -18.83 5.20
CA ILE A 23 15.91 -18.81 3.92
C ILE A 23 16.29 -20.21 3.42
N CYS A 24 15.82 -21.27 4.07
CA CYS A 24 16.12 -22.64 3.67
C CYS A 24 15.20 -23.07 2.52
N SER A 25 15.70 -23.04 1.30
CA SER A 25 14.94 -23.35 0.08
C SER A 25 14.45 -24.81 -0.02
N GLN A 26 14.98 -25.70 0.81
CA GLN A 26 14.61 -27.14 0.83
C GLN A 26 13.71 -27.51 2.00
N LEU A 27 13.35 -26.54 2.86
CA LEU A 27 12.48 -26.79 4.01
C LEU A 27 11.05 -27.09 3.53
N SER A 28 10.56 -28.28 3.79
CA SER A 28 9.23 -28.74 3.35
C SER A 28 8.18 -28.76 4.46
N SER A 29 8.59 -28.89 5.72
CA SER A 29 7.67 -28.89 6.86
C SER A 29 8.35 -28.40 8.14
N ILE A 30 7.55 -27.93 9.07
CA ILE A 30 7.96 -27.52 10.42
C ILE A 30 7.05 -28.22 11.44
N THR A 31 7.64 -28.74 12.51
CA THR A 31 6.88 -29.27 13.63
C THR A 31 7.36 -28.67 14.94
N VAL A 32 6.46 -28.52 15.89
CA VAL A 32 6.73 -28.02 17.24
C VAL A 32 6.47 -29.14 18.24
N GLN A 33 7.37 -29.34 19.18
CA GLN A 33 7.24 -30.38 20.19
C GLN A 33 5.98 -30.16 21.04
N SER A 34 5.29 -31.27 21.38
CA SER A 34 4.11 -31.24 22.26
C SER A 34 4.45 -30.60 23.61
N GLY A 35 3.58 -29.70 24.07
CA GLY A 35 3.80 -28.97 25.34
C GLY A 35 4.58 -27.66 25.20
N ASN A 36 5.03 -27.28 24.00
CA ASN A 36 5.66 -25.97 23.79
C ASN A 36 4.67 -24.84 24.08
N THR A 37 5.06 -23.92 24.97
CA THR A 37 4.22 -22.78 25.39
C THR A 37 4.41 -21.54 24.54
N ASN A 38 5.53 -21.43 23.80
CA ASN A 38 5.94 -20.23 23.08
C ASN A 38 5.60 -20.31 21.58
N PHE A 39 5.57 -21.52 21.00
CA PHE A 39 5.37 -21.71 19.58
C PHE A 39 4.28 -22.75 19.29
N TYR A 40 3.66 -22.63 18.14
CA TYR A 40 2.77 -23.65 17.57
C TYR A 40 2.80 -23.61 16.05
N VAL A 41 2.35 -24.66 15.41
CA VAL A 41 2.20 -24.73 13.95
C VAL A 41 0.72 -24.80 13.62
N GLN A 42 0.30 -23.94 12.68
CA GLN A 42 -1.05 -23.94 12.12
C GLN A 42 -0.97 -23.66 10.62
N ASN A 43 -1.54 -24.53 9.78
CA ASN A 43 -1.51 -24.40 8.32
C ASN A 43 -0.08 -24.21 7.77
N ASP A 44 0.86 -25.04 8.20
CA ASP A 44 2.30 -24.95 7.93
C ASP A 44 3.00 -23.68 8.45
N LEU A 45 2.29 -22.77 9.09
CA LEU A 45 2.86 -21.58 9.67
C LEU A 45 3.45 -21.86 11.05
N LEU A 46 4.74 -21.57 11.24
CA LEU A 46 5.31 -21.48 12.57
C LEU A 46 4.93 -20.14 13.19
N ILE A 47 4.19 -20.17 14.27
CA ILE A 47 3.68 -18.99 14.96
C ILE A 47 4.27 -18.92 16.37
N ALA A 48 4.92 -17.80 16.68
CA ALA A 48 5.31 -17.47 18.04
C ALA A 48 4.16 -16.76 18.74
N LYS A 49 3.86 -17.21 19.96
CA LYS A 49 2.90 -16.55 20.85
C LYS A 49 3.59 -15.40 21.58
N ASN A 50 2.84 -14.31 21.81
CA ASN A 50 3.32 -13.21 22.64
C ASN A 50 4.73 -12.71 22.29
N HIS A 51 5.03 -12.65 20.99
CA HIS A 51 6.29 -12.18 20.44
C HIS A 51 6.22 -10.67 20.16
N MET A 52 7.34 -9.98 20.39
CA MET A 52 7.43 -8.56 20.07
C MET A 52 7.57 -8.36 18.55
N TYR A 53 6.81 -7.42 18.00
CA TYR A 53 6.91 -7.03 16.58
C TYR A 53 6.89 -5.49 16.46
N SER A 54 7.28 -4.99 15.31
CA SER A 54 7.30 -3.54 15.07
C SER A 54 6.08 -3.09 14.28
N VAL A 55 5.54 -1.94 14.68
CA VAL A 55 4.56 -1.18 13.88
C VAL A 55 5.14 0.21 13.67
N THR A 56 5.32 0.61 12.43
CA THR A 56 5.85 1.94 12.10
C THR A 56 4.87 3.00 12.58
N LYS A 57 5.40 3.98 13.33
CA LYS A 57 4.63 5.11 13.86
C LYS A 57 4.83 6.39 13.05
N ASP A 58 6.04 6.56 12.53
CA ASP A 58 6.40 7.73 11.75
C ASP A 58 7.61 7.41 10.87
N ILE A 59 7.74 8.09 9.74
CA ILE A 59 8.90 8.05 8.86
C ILE A 59 9.41 9.48 8.75
N THR A 60 10.58 9.73 9.31
CA THR A 60 11.12 11.09 9.46
C THR A 60 11.49 11.71 8.12
N ASP A 61 12.04 10.92 7.20
CA ASP A 61 12.39 11.38 5.86
C ASP A 61 12.08 10.27 4.83
N PRO A 62 10.87 10.25 4.26
CA PRO A 62 10.49 9.25 3.27
C PRO A 62 11.24 9.42 1.94
N ASP A 63 11.91 10.54 1.75
CA ASP A 63 12.64 10.88 0.53
C ASP A 63 14.15 10.66 0.63
N ALA A 64 14.65 10.30 1.82
CA ALA A 64 16.07 9.99 1.99
C ALA A 64 16.47 8.84 1.05
N PRO A 65 17.62 8.96 0.33
CA PRO A 65 18.13 7.87 -0.48
C PRO A 65 18.35 6.62 0.36
N SER A 66 18.15 5.46 -0.25
CA SER A 66 18.33 4.15 0.43
C SER A 66 19.73 3.92 1.00
N THR A 67 20.71 4.71 0.56
CA THR A 67 22.11 4.69 1.04
C THR A 67 22.33 5.49 2.32
N GLU A 68 21.36 6.31 2.73
CA GLU A 68 21.43 7.11 3.95
C GLU A 68 20.77 6.40 5.14
N SER A 69 21.04 6.91 6.34
CA SER A 69 20.44 6.37 7.57
C SER A 69 18.91 6.56 7.54
N ARG A 70 18.18 5.46 7.49
CA ARG A 70 16.72 5.45 7.48
C ARG A 70 16.22 5.77 8.88
N SER A 71 15.45 6.85 8.99
CA SER A 71 14.88 7.27 10.26
C SER A 71 13.39 7.04 10.29
N TYR A 72 12.93 6.08 11.06
CA TYR A 72 11.53 5.91 11.41
C TYR A 72 11.39 5.59 12.89
N THR A 73 10.30 6.01 13.48
CA THR A 73 9.92 5.61 14.83
C THR A 73 8.92 4.47 14.75
N SER A 74 9.04 3.54 15.67
CA SER A 74 8.11 2.42 15.80
C SER A 74 7.76 2.19 17.26
N TYR A 75 6.60 1.58 17.50
CA TYR A 75 6.31 0.95 18.78
C TYR A 75 6.34 -0.57 18.62
N ALA A 76 6.61 -1.27 19.69
CA ALA A 76 6.83 -2.70 19.66
C ALA A 76 5.82 -3.44 20.56
N PRO A 77 4.59 -3.66 20.08
CA PRO A 77 3.61 -4.44 20.82
C PRO A 77 3.97 -5.93 20.86
N TYR A 78 3.30 -6.66 21.73
CA TYR A 78 3.38 -8.11 21.78
C TYR A 78 2.13 -8.75 21.19
N GLY A 79 2.32 -9.85 20.46
CA GLY A 79 1.23 -10.60 19.84
C GLY A 79 1.69 -11.91 19.23
N SER A 80 0.79 -12.61 18.57
CA SER A 80 1.17 -13.79 17.79
C SER A 80 1.76 -13.36 16.46
N VAL A 81 2.96 -13.86 16.15
CA VAL A 81 3.73 -13.50 14.97
C VAL A 81 4.05 -14.75 14.16
N VAL A 82 3.79 -14.72 12.85
CA VAL A 82 4.29 -15.76 11.94
C VAL A 82 5.80 -15.61 11.83
N ILE A 83 6.55 -16.60 12.28
CA ILE A 83 8.01 -16.59 12.27
C ILE A 83 8.56 -17.23 10.99
N SER A 84 7.91 -18.27 10.48
CA SER A 84 8.37 -18.98 9.28
C SER A 84 7.26 -19.75 8.61
N PHE A 85 7.41 -19.87 7.29
CA PHE A 85 6.66 -20.78 6.42
C PHE A 85 7.67 -21.60 5.60
N PRO A 86 7.47 -22.92 5.45
CA PRO A 86 8.40 -23.76 4.69
C PRO A 86 8.46 -23.32 3.22
N SER A 87 9.62 -22.87 2.77
CA SER A 87 9.79 -22.34 1.40
C SER A 87 9.58 -23.39 0.30
N ALA A 88 9.79 -24.68 0.62
CA ALA A 88 9.51 -25.81 -0.25
C ALA A 88 8.09 -26.41 -0.04
N SER A 89 7.23 -25.79 0.77
CA SER A 89 5.83 -26.20 0.89
C SER A 89 5.14 -26.19 -0.48
N THR A 90 4.27 -27.18 -0.70
CA THR A 90 3.45 -27.26 -1.92
C THR A 90 2.18 -26.42 -1.84
N MET A 91 1.92 -25.77 -0.72
CA MET A 91 0.76 -24.91 -0.54
C MET A 91 0.83 -23.71 -1.49
N LYS A 92 -0.25 -23.51 -2.24
CA LYS A 92 -0.39 -22.39 -3.19
C LYS A 92 -1.19 -21.23 -2.61
N THR A 93 -2.05 -21.52 -1.66
CA THR A 93 -2.90 -20.53 -1.02
C THR A 93 -2.69 -20.59 0.49
N VAL A 94 -2.41 -19.42 1.07
CA VAL A 94 -2.22 -19.27 2.51
C VAL A 94 -3.24 -18.27 3.05
N THR A 95 -3.89 -18.64 4.14
CA THR A 95 -4.73 -17.73 4.94
C THR A 95 -4.09 -17.58 6.32
N ILE A 96 -3.82 -16.35 6.69
CA ILE A 96 -3.23 -16.03 7.99
C ILE A 96 -4.29 -16.17 9.08
N PRO A 97 -4.02 -16.95 10.17
CA PRO A 97 -4.97 -17.14 11.26
C PRO A 97 -5.35 -15.83 11.96
N GLU A 98 -6.61 -15.73 12.43
CA GLU A 98 -7.17 -14.51 13.07
C GLU A 98 -6.41 -14.07 14.34
N THR A 99 -5.69 -15.00 14.98
CA THR A 99 -4.88 -14.68 16.17
C THR A 99 -3.59 -13.96 15.87
N VAL A 100 -3.12 -13.98 14.61
CA VAL A 100 -1.84 -13.42 14.21
C VAL A 100 -1.92 -11.90 14.08
N LYS A 101 -0.95 -11.20 14.66
CA LYS A 101 -0.82 -9.75 14.67
C LYS A 101 0.25 -9.21 13.71
N ALA A 102 1.26 -10.02 13.39
CA ALA A 102 2.29 -9.63 12.44
C ALA A 102 2.82 -10.83 11.64
N ILE A 103 3.33 -10.53 10.44
CA ILE A 103 4.16 -11.45 9.66
C ILE A 103 5.61 -11.07 9.92
N GLY A 104 6.39 -11.98 10.45
CA GLY A 104 7.78 -11.76 10.87
C GLY A 104 8.74 -11.54 9.72
N ASN A 105 9.96 -11.11 10.06
CA ASN A 105 11.02 -10.90 9.09
C ASN A 105 11.31 -12.18 8.31
N TYR A 106 11.36 -12.09 6.98
CA TYR A 106 11.64 -13.21 6.05
C TYR A 106 10.68 -14.42 6.17
N ALA A 107 9.54 -14.31 6.86
CA ALA A 107 8.70 -15.46 7.21
C ALA A 107 8.27 -16.31 6.02
N PHE A 108 8.06 -15.73 4.85
CA PHE A 108 7.70 -16.39 3.60
C PHE A 108 8.73 -16.20 2.48
N ALA A 109 9.90 -15.64 2.78
CA ALA A 109 10.88 -15.27 1.75
C ALA A 109 11.18 -16.45 0.80
N GLY A 110 11.09 -16.21 -0.51
CA GLY A 110 11.32 -17.21 -1.57
C GLY A 110 10.27 -18.33 -1.64
N SER A 111 9.14 -18.23 -0.93
CA SER A 111 8.09 -19.25 -0.97
C SER A 111 7.38 -19.28 -2.33
N LYS A 112 6.74 -20.43 -2.64
CA LYS A 112 6.03 -20.66 -3.91
C LYS A 112 4.53 -20.41 -3.82
N ILE A 113 4.08 -19.66 -2.80
CA ILE A 113 2.68 -19.29 -2.66
C ILE A 113 2.20 -18.44 -3.83
N GLU A 114 0.93 -18.61 -4.21
CA GLU A 114 0.30 -17.88 -5.32
C GLU A 114 -0.75 -16.88 -4.82
N LYS A 115 -1.40 -17.21 -3.71
CA LYS A 115 -2.46 -16.38 -3.10
C LYS A 115 -2.27 -16.26 -1.60
N LEU A 116 -2.45 -15.05 -1.09
CA LEU A 116 -2.34 -14.72 0.33
C LEU A 116 -3.58 -13.96 0.79
N THR A 117 -4.23 -14.46 1.85
CA THR A 117 -5.31 -13.76 2.54
C THR A 117 -4.84 -13.37 3.93
N LEU A 118 -4.82 -12.07 4.20
CA LEU A 118 -4.45 -11.51 5.49
C LEU A 118 -5.69 -11.36 6.37
N ASN A 119 -5.54 -11.67 7.66
CA ASN A 119 -6.65 -11.64 8.62
C ASN A 119 -7.05 -10.22 9.02
N SER A 120 -8.22 -10.07 9.62
CA SER A 120 -8.81 -8.80 10.04
C SER A 120 -8.14 -8.14 11.26
N GLY A 121 -7.20 -8.82 11.90
CA GLY A 121 -6.46 -8.34 13.07
C GLY A 121 -4.97 -8.12 12.84
N LEU A 122 -4.47 -8.33 11.61
CA LEU A 122 -3.06 -8.17 11.26
C LEU A 122 -2.69 -6.69 11.21
N GLU A 123 -1.64 -6.28 11.92
CA GLU A 123 -1.23 -4.89 12.06
C GLU A 123 0.02 -4.55 11.25
N SER A 124 0.94 -5.51 11.08
CA SER A 124 2.23 -5.24 10.44
C SER A 124 2.73 -6.41 9.59
N ILE A 125 3.36 -6.06 8.46
CA ILE A 125 4.13 -6.97 7.61
C ILE A 125 5.58 -6.50 7.70
N LEU A 126 6.44 -7.34 8.34
CA LEU A 126 7.80 -6.94 8.69
C LEU A 126 8.76 -7.09 7.52
N THR A 127 10.03 -6.73 7.76
CA THR A 127 11.09 -6.65 6.76
C THR A 127 11.23 -7.96 5.99
N SER A 128 11.24 -7.85 4.67
CA SER A 128 11.44 -8.95 3.71
C SER A 128 10.48 -10.13 3.87
N ALA A 129 9.33 -9.93 4.54
CA ALA A 129 8.40 -11.02 4.90
C ALA A 129 8.02 -11.93 3.71
N PHE A 130 7.85 -11.37 2.53
CA PHE A 130 7.50 -12.07 1.28
C PHE A 130 8.52 -11.80 0.16
N SER A 131 9.75 -11.35 0.48
CA SER A 131 10.77 -11.07 -0.52
C SER A 131 11.03 -12.30 -1.40
N GLY A 132 11.08 -12.11 -2.71
CA GLY A 132 11.32 -13.20 -3.68
C GLY A 132 10.16 -14.20 -3.84
N CYS A 133 8.96 -13.90 -3.37
CA CYS A 133 7.77 -14.72 -3.64
C CYS A 133 7.29 -14.53 -5.08
N THR A 134 8.08 -15.01 -6.04
CA THR A 134 7.89 -14.74 -7.48
C THR A 134 6.58 -15.24 -8.06
N ASN A 135 5.93 -16.22 -7.41
CA ASN A 135 4.64 -16.79 -7.83
C ASN A 135 3.43 -16.06 -7.22
N LEU A 136 3.65 -15.20 -6.22
CA LEU A 136 2.58 -14.49 -5.52
C LEU A 136 1.87 -13.52 -6.46
N SER A 137 0.66 -13.86 -6.86
CA SER A 137 -0.13 -13.09 -7.84
C SER A 137 -1.29 -12.32 -7.22
N SER A 138 -1.71 -12.69 -6.00
CA SER A 138 -2.85 -12.08 -5.31
C SER A 138 -2.59 -11.98 -3.81
N VAL A 139 -2.81 -10.76 -3.28
CA VAL A 139 -2.81 -10.48 -1.85
C VAL A 139 -4.08 -9.73 -1.50
N SER A 140 -4.85 -10.28 -0.53
CA SER A 140 -6.01 -9.60 0.04
C SER A 140 -5.58 -8.89 1.33
N PHE A 141 -5.35 -7.58 1.23
CA PHE A 141 -5.02 -6.74 2.39
C PHE A 141 -6.25 -6.48 3.24
N SER A 142 -6.09 -6.56 4.56
CA SER A 142 -7.13 -6.20 5.52
C SER A 142 -7.03 -4.73 5.91
N ASP A 143 -8.14 -4.19 6.42
CA ASP A 143 -8.19 -2.81 6.93
C ASP A 143 -7.36 -2.59 8.21
N SER A 144 -6.95 -3.65 8.90
CA SER A 144 -6.20 -3.56 10.15
C SER A 144 -4.71 -3.26 9.97
N ILE A 145 -4.17 -3.43 8.75
CA ILE A 145 -2.75 -3.22 8.48
C ILE A 145 -2.41 -1.74 8.58
N ILE A 146 -1.42 -1.41 9.41
CA ILE A 146 -0.94 -0.06 9.66
C ILE A 146 0.35 0.21 8.88
N SER A 147 1.24 -0.80 8.80
CA SER A 147 2.54 -0.63 8.14
C SER A 147 2.95 -1.82 7.29
N ILE A 148 3.59 -1.50 6.16
CA ILE A 148 4.28 -2.43 5.27
C ILE A 148 5.74 -2.04 5.32
N CYS A 149 6.58 -2.92 5.93
CA CYS A 149 7.97 -2.62 6.23
C CYS A 149 8.90 -2.84 5.01
N ASP A 150 10.19 -2.58 5.24
CA ASP A 150 11.24 -2.62 4.21
C ASP A 150 11.26 -3.94 3.45
N SER A 151 11.35 -3.87 2.12
CA SER A 151 11.51 -5.03 1.23
C SER A 151 10.44 -6.12 1.38
N SER A 152 9.31 -5.84 2.06
CA SER A 152 8.36 -6.89 2.47
C SER A 152 7.77 -7.69 1.32
N PHE A 153 7.61 -7.09 0.13
CA PHE A 153 7.18 -7.76 -1.12
C PHE A 153 8.17 -7.53 -2.26
N GLU A 154 9.44 -7.28 -1.94
CA GLU A 154 10.49 -7.12 -2.94
C GLU A 154 10.56 -8.35 -3.85
N GLU A 155 10.70 -8.13 -5.18
CA GLU A 155 10.75 -9.20 -6.18
C GLU A 155 9.51 -10.11 -6.27
N CYS A 156 8.35 -9.68 -5.79
CA CYS A 156 7.09 -10.38 -6.02
C CYS A 156 6.62 -10.14 -7.48
N THR A 157 7.33 -10.71 -8.43
CA THR A 157 7.18 -10.38 -9.87
C THR A 157 5.84 -10.78 -10.49
N SER A 158 5.04 -11.63 -9.85
CA SER A 158 3.71 -12.01 -10.35
C SER A 158 2.57 -11.10 -9.87
N LEU A 159 2.81 -10.17 -8.94
CA LEU A 159 1.81 -9.21 -8.50
C LEU A 159 1.40 -8.27 -9.65
N LYS A 160 0.09 -8.03 -9.78
CA LYS A 160 -0.45 -7.17 -10.86
C LYS A 160 -1.25 -5.99 -10.33
N ASN A 161 -2.17 -6.24 -9.42
CA ASN A 161 -3.06 -5.20 -8.88
C ASN A 161 -3.14 -5.37 -7.37
N LEU A 162 -2.99 -4.27 -6.65
CA LEU A 162 -3.09 -4.25 -5.19
C LEU A 162 -4.07 -3.17 -4.77
N LYS A 163 -4.88 -3.49 -3.76
CA LYS A 163 -5.69 -2.51 -3.04
C LYS A 163 -5.33 -2.65 -1.56
N PHE A 164 -4.81 -1.59 -0.99
CA PHE A 164 -4.47 -1.58 0.44
C PHE A 164 -5.70 -1.31 1.30
N GLY A 165 -5.64 -1.78 2.56
CA GLY A 165 -6.66 -1.50 3.57
C GLY A 165 -6.69 -0.02 3.95
N LYS A 166 -7.84 0.43 4.43
CA LYS A 166 -8.08 1.87 4.73
C LYS A 166 -7.22 2.44 5.85
N ASN A 167 -6.71 1.61 6.79
CA ASN A 167 -5.92 2.07 7.93
C ASN A 167 -4.40 2.01 7.67
N LEU A 168 -3.97 1.68 6.44
CA LEU A 168 -2.55 1.72 6.11
C LEU A 168 -2.03 3.15 6.22
N GLU A 169 -0.98 3.34 7.02
CA GLU A 169 -0.35 4.63 7.25
C GLU A 169 1.04 4.75 6.61
N PHE A 170 1.77 3.63 6.48
CA PHE A 170 3.17 3.66 6.05
C PHE A 170 3.51 2.56 5.06
N ILE A 171 4.21 2.94 3.97
CA ILE A 171 4.84 2.04 3.00
C ILE A 171 6.33 2.36 2.99
N SER A 172 7.14 1.43 3.48
CA SER A 172 8.58 1.61 3.69
C SER A 172 9.42 1.36 2.43
N TYR A 173 10.74 1.53 2.56
CA TYR A 173 11.71 1.39 1.47
C TYR A 173 11.65 0.01 0.83
N TYR A 174 11.72 -0.03 -0.49
CA TYR A 174 11.72 -1.25 -1.30
C TYR A 174 10.52 -2.18 -1.06
N ALA A 175 9.46 -1.72 -0.39
CA ALA A 175 8.34 -2.58 0.00
C ALA A 175 7.78 -3.42 -1.17
N PHE A 176 7.75 -2.86 -2.38
CA PHE A 176 7.34 -3.51 -3.64
C PHE A 176 8.39 -3.32 -4.75
N TYR A 177 9.67 -3.16 -4.38
CA TYR A 177 10.74 -2.99 -5.34
C TYR A 177 10.82 -4.19 -6.27
N ASN A 178 11.06 -3.95 -7.56
CA ASN A 178 11.18 -5.00 -8.57
C ASN A 178 9.92 -5.87 -8.79
N CYS A 179 8.73 -5.40 -8.38
CA CYS A 179 7.46 -6.03 -8.75
C CYS A 179 7.12 -5.67 -10.21
N GLN A 180 7.87 -6.23 -11.17
CA GLN A 180 7.93 -5.79 -12.57
C GLN A 180 6.59 -5.86 -13.31
N ASN A 181 5.67 -6.74 -12.90
CA ASN A 181 4.33 -6.87 -13.49
C ASN A 181 3.25 -6.09 -12.74
N LEU A 182 3.62 -5.29 -11.74
CA LEU A 182 2.67 -4.50 -10.97
C LEU A 182 2.14 -3.34 -11.84
N GLN A 183 0.85 -3.39 -12.13
CA GLN A 183 0.16 -2.47 -13.05
C GLN A 183 -0.63 -1.40 -12.31
N SER A 184 -1.17 -1.75 -11.14
CA SER A 184 -2.05 -0.86 -10.41
C SER A 184 -1.95 -1.05 -8.90
N VAL A 185 -1.88 0.05 -8.17
CA VAL A 185 -2.07 0.06 -6.71
C VAL A 185 -3.12 1.09 -6.34
N THR A 186 -4.01 0.73 -5.40
CA THR A 186 -4.96 1.69 -4.80
C THR A 186 -4.50 1.98 -3.38
N ILE A 187 -4.21 3.25 -3.12
CA ILE A 187 -3.66 3.76 -1.85
C ILE A 187 -4.69 4.66 -1.19
N GLY A 188 -5.06 4.33 0.06
CA GLY A 188 -6.03 5.09 0.84
C GLY A 188 -5.49 6.45 1.31
N GLU A 189 -6.39 7.35 1.69
CA GLU A 189 -6.07 8.71 2.14
C GLU A 189 -5.35 8.77 3.50
N ASN A 190 -5.41 7.70 4.30
CA ASN A 190 -4.75 7.62 5.60
C ASN A 190 -3.23 7.35 5.51
N VAL A 191 -2.71 7.08 4.31
CA VAL A 191 -1.27 6.89 4.12
C VAL A 191 -0.54 8.22 4.33
N LYS A 192 0.30 8.24 5.36
CA LYS A 192 1.09 9.42 5.80
C LYS A 192 2.41 9.54 5.05
N ALA A 193 3.04 8.39 4.75
CA ALA A 193 4.31 8.36 4.05
C ALA A 193 4.48 7.14 3.15
N ILE A 194 5.11 7.36 2.00
CA ILE A 194 5.55 6.37 1.03
C ILE A 194 7.01 6.67 0.73
N CYS A 195 7.91 5.75 1.07
CA CYS A 195 9.34 5.94 0.86
C CYS A 195 9.73 5.91 -0.63
N CYS A 196 10.79 6.63 -0.99
CA CYS A 196 11.16 6.93 -2.38
C CYS A 196 11.28 5.70 -3.30
N ASP A 197 11.86 4.62 -2.84
CA ASP A 197 12.09 3.41 -3.64
C ASP A 197 11.04 2.31 -3.41
N SER A 198 9.90 2.63 -2.74
CA SER A 198 8.87 1.63 -2.39
C SER A 198 8.38 0.83 -3.59
N PHE A 199 8.25 1.47 -4.76
CA PHE A 199 7.80 0.87 -6.01
C PHE A 199 8.87 0.94 -7.12
N GLY A 200 10.14 1.04 -6.76
CA GLY A 200 11.23 1.10 -7.73
C GLY A 200 11.19 -0.08 -8.69
N ASN A 201 11.49 0.15 -9.98
CA ASN A 201 11.41 -0.83 -11.07
C ASN A 201 10.00 -1.39 -11.37
N CYS A 202 8.93 -0.74 -10.92
CA CYS A 202 7.54 -1.03 -11.32
C CYS A 202 7.14 -0.15 -12.52
N ASN A 203 7.72 -0.39 -13.69
CA ASN A 203 7.69 0.54 -14.83
C ASN A 203 6.30 0.79 -15.45
N ALA A 204 5.34 -0.11 -15.25
CA ALA A 204 3.98 0.00 -15.77
C ALA A 204 2.96 0.46 -14.72
N LEU A 205 3.43 0.84 -13.53
CA LEU A 205 2.57 1.12 -12.38
C LEU A 205 1.73 2.38 -12.58
N VAL A 206 0.45 2.25 -12.28
CA VAL A 206 -0.48 3.35 -12.09
C VAL A 206 -0.88 3.38 -10.61
N ILE A 207 -0.75 4.53 -9.99
CA ILE A 207 -1.14 4.76 -8.60
C ILE A 207 -2.54 5.38 -8.59
N ASN A 208 -3.47 4.71 -7.90
CA ASN A 208 -4.83 5.21 -7.69
C ASN A 208 -4.96 5.71 -6.25
N GLY A 209 -5.53 6.89 -6.08
CA GLY A 209 -5.69 7.50 -4.76
C GLY A 209 -6.60 8.71 -4.79
N LYS A 210 -6.80 9.33 -3.64
CA LYS A 210 -7.55 10.59 -3.53
C LYS A 210 -6.66 11.77 -3.97
N ILE A 211 -7.29 12.74 -4.62
CA ILE A 211 -6.63 14.02 -4.95
C ILE A 211 -6.20 14.71 -3.65
N GLY A 212 -5.02 15.32 -3.65
CA GLY A 212 -4.41 15.95 -2.47
C GLY A 212 -3.77 14.98 -1.49
N SER A 213 -3.83 13.67 -1.76
CA SER A 213 -3.26 12.65 -0.85
C SER A 213 -1.74 12.48 -1.02
N THR A 214 -1.14 11.79 -0.06
CA THR A 214 0.26 11.34 -0.15
C THR A 214 0.52 10.50 -1.40
N ALA A 215 -0.47 9.71 -1.84
CA ALA A 215 -0.37 8.89 -3.05
C ALA A 215 -0.20 9.74 -4.31
N GLU A 216 -0.96 10.83 -4.45
CA GLU A 216 -0.81 11.76 -5.56
C GLU A 216 0.55 12.47 -5.55
N THR A 217 0.93 12.99 -4.37
CA THR A 217 2.22 13.67 -4.19
C THR A 217 3.39 12.76 -4.55
N PHE A 218 3.36 11.51 -4.09
CA PHE A 218 4.35 10.49 -4.41
C PHE A 218 4.38 10.19 -5.92
N ALA A 219 3.22 9.95 -6.53
CA ALA A 219 3.13 9.64 -7.95
C ALA A 219 3.73 10.77 -8.82
N LYS A 220 3.35 12.01 -8.55
CA LYS A 220 3.88 13.18 -9.25
C LYS A 220 5.40 13.32 -9.07
N LYS A 221 5.88 13.17 -7.84
CA LYS A 221 7.30 13.33 -7.50
C LYS A 221 8.20 12.32 -8.19
N TYR A 222 7.76 11.06 -8.28
CA TYR A 222 8.56 9.96 -8.82
C TYR A 222 8.15 9.54 -10.25
N GLY A 223 7.27 10.31 -10.90
CA GLY A 223 6.93 10.13 -12.32
C GLY A 223 6.00 8.96 -12.61
N TYR A 224 5.23 8.47 -11.62
CA TYR A 224 4.19 7.48 -11.84
C TYR A 224 2.92 8.12 -12.39
N LYS A 225 2.17 7.35 -13.20
CA LYS A 225 0.82 7.77 -13.57
C LYS A 225 -0.06 7.77 -12.32
N PHE A 226 -0.87 8.81 -12.16
CA PHE A 226 -1.84 8.91 -11.10
C PHE A 226 -3.26 8.93 -11.65
N ASN A 227 -4.14 8.12 -11.07
CA ASN A 227 -5.57 8.18 -11.30
C ASN A 227 -6.27 8.51 -9.98
N SER A 228 -7.13 9.49 -10.01
CA SER A 228 -8.03 9.75 -8.88
C SER A 228 -8.99 8.58 -8.70
N SER A 229 -8.98 7.97 -7.51
CA SER A 229 -9.88 6.85 -7.18
C SER A 229 -11.24 7.31 -6.64
N GLU A 230 -11.32 8.51 -6.13
CA GLU A 230 -12.55 9.15 -5.65
C GLU A 230 -12.30 10.67 -5.54
N THR A 231 -13.03 11.44 -6.31
CA THR A 231 -13.45 12.77 -5.89
C THR A 231 -14.81 12.61 -5.26
N THR A 232 -15.04 13.16 -4.08
CA THR A 232 -16.39 13.30 -3.53
C THR A 232 -17.20 14.27 -4.41
N ARG A 233 -16.51 15.09 -5.21
CA ARG A 233 -17.10 16.06 -6.14
C ARG A 233 -17.10 15.52 -7.57
N LEU A 234 -18.19 15.72 -8.25
CA LEU A 234 -18.31 15.40 -9.67
C LEU A 234 -17.40 16.35 -10.48
N LYS A 235 -16.68 15.82 -11.45
CA LYS A 235 -15.90 16.65 -12.37
C LYS A 235 -16.84 17.59 -13.09
N GLY A 236 -16.56 18.90 -13.05
CA GLY A 236 -17.46 19.93 -13.53
C GLY A 236 -18.42 20.51 -12.47
N ASP A 237 -18.53 19.94 -11.28
CA ASP A 237 -19.29 20.49 -10.14
C ASP A 237 -18.39 21.45 -9.35
N VAL A 238 -18.24 22.67 -9.85
CA VAL A 238 -17.28 23.66 -9.35
C VAL A 238 -17.74 24.29 -8.03
N ASP A 239 -19.05 24.50 -7.86
CA ASP A 239 -19.64 25.11 -6.66
C ASP A 239 -19.93 24.07 -5.54
N ASN A 240 -19.66 22.77 -5.82
CA ASN A 240 -19.81 21.64 -4.89
C ASN A 240 -21.25 21.46 -4.37
N ASN A 241 -22.25 21.72 -5.22
CA ASN A 241 -23.65 21.51 -4.88
C ASN A 241 -24.20 20.13 -5.28
N GLY A 242 -23.40 19.29 -5.94
CA GLY A 242 -23.74 17.96 -6.43
C GLY A 242 -24.45 17.94 -7.77
N ILE A 243 -24.58 19.09 -8.45
CA ILE A 243 -25.31 19.22 -9.72
C ILE A 243 -24.47 20.02 -10.71
N ILE A 244 -24.04 19.39 -11.80
CA ILE A 244 -23.33 20.09 -12.88
C ILE A 244 -24.32 20.92 -13.70
N ASN A 245 -24.17 22.24 -13.66
CA ASN A 245 -25.09 23.17 -14.32
C ASN A 245 -24.38 24.45 -14.81
N VAL A 246 -25.13 25.45 -15.25
CA VAL A 246 -24.57 26.70 -15.81
C VAL A 246 -23.81 27.54 -14.75
N VAL A 247 -24.10 27.36 -13.47
CA VAL A 247 -23.40 28.08 -12.39
C VAL A 247 -21.94 27.68 -12.38
N ASP A 248 -21.63 26.39 -12.50
CA ASP A 248 -20.26 25.84 -12.51
C ASP A 248 -19.42 26.44 -13.67
N SER A 249 -20.01 26.45 -14.87
CA SER A 249 -19.33 27.10 -16.01
C SER A 249 -19.11 28.59 -15.79
N THR A 250 -20.05 29.26 -15.10
CA THR A 250 -19.96 30.68 -14.76
C THR A 250 -18.87 30.93 -13.72
N ASP A 251 -18.70 30.04 -12.76
CA ASP A 251 -17.66 30.18 -11.73
C ASP A 251 -16.25 29.99 -12.31
N ILE A 252 -16.07 29.09 -13.29
CA ILE A 252 -14.83 29.05 -14.07
C ILE A 252 -14.61 30.36 -14.82
N GLN A 253 -15.64 30.92 -15.48
CA GLN A 253 -15.51 32.18 -16.21
C GLN A 253 -15.14 33.35 -15.29
N LYS A 254 -15.75 33.42 -14.09
CA LYS A 254 -15.40 34.42 -13.08
C LYS A 254 -13.96 34.25 -12.59
N TYR A 255 -13.52 33.03 -12.36
CA TYR A 255 -12.13 32.73 -12.01
C TYR A 255 -11.16 33.21 -13.09
N VAL A 256 -11.42 32.88 -14.35
CA VAL A 256 -10.54 33.26 -15.49
C VAL A 256 -10.38 34.77 -15.62
N VAL A 257 -11.42 35.55 -15.33
CA VAL A 257 -11.34 37.04 -15.33
C VAL A 257 -10.97 37.60 -13.96
N ASN A 258 -10.52 36.76 -13.03
CA ASN A 258 -10.02 37.11 -11.70
C ASN A 258 -11.05 37.88 -10.82
N LEU A 259 -12.34 37.54 -10.94
CA LEU A 259 -13.39 38.05 -10.04
C LEU A 259 -13.33 37.30 -8.70
N THR A 260 -13.89 37.96 -7.68
CA THR A 260 -14.09 37.42 -6.32
C THR A 260 -15.55 37.52 -5.93
N ASP A 261 -15.96 36.75 -4.92
CA ASP A 261 -17.27 36.87 -4.28
C ASP A 261 -17.37 38.17 -3.44
N GLU A 262 -18.51 38.38 -2.81
CA GLU A 262 -18.77 39.53 -1.94
C GLU A 262 -17.85 39.62 -0.70
N ASN A 263 -17.21 38.49 -0.31
CA ASN A 263 -16.28 38.39 0.80
C ASN A 263 -14.81 38.46 0.34
N GLY A 264 -14.55 38.62 -0.97
CA GLY A 264 -13.23 38.67 -1.54
C GLY A 264 -12.58 37.31 -1.81
N ASN A 265 -13.32 36.20 -1.70
CA ASN A 265 -12.81 34.86 -2.00
C ASN A 265 -12.86 34.61 -3.52
N LYS A 266 -11.89 33.83 -4.00
CA LYS A 266 -11.90 33.33 -5.38
C LYS A 266 -12.90 32.20 -5.53
N PHE A 267 -13.51 32.08 -6.71
CA PHE A 267 -14.46 31.02 -7.04
C PHE A 267 -13.81 29.64 -7.15
N ILE A 268 -12.50 29.59 -7.39
CA ILE A 268 -11.68 28.37 -7.45
C ILE A 268 -10.41 28.63 -6.65
N ASP A 269 -10.15 27.78 -5.64
CA ASP A 269 -8.87 27.82 -4.92
C ASP A 269 -7.86 26.90 -5.60
N VAL A 270 -6.91 27.48 -6.31
CA VAL A 270 -5.85 26.75 -7.01
C VAL A 270 -4.85 26.04 -6.08
N ASN A 271 -4.91 26.32 -4.77
CA ASN A 271 -4.14 25.57 -3.78
C ASN A 271 -4.92 24.35 -3.27
N ASN A 272 -6.21 24.25 -3.58
CA ASN A 272 -7.02 23.06 -3.30
C ASN A 272 -7.02 22.16 -4.54
N ALA A 273 -6.39 20.99 -4.43
CA ALA A 273 -6.26 20.04 -5.54
C ALA A 273 -7.61 19.51 -6.04
N GLU A 274 -8.64 19.45 -5.17
CA GLU A 274 -9.98 19.02 -5.56
C GLU A 274 -10.70 20.11 -6.37
N ASP A 275 -10.56 21.38 -6.01
CA ASP A 275 -11.09 22.51 -6.79
C ASP A 275 -10.46 22.56 -8.18
N VAL A 276 -9.14 22.37 -8.26
CA VAL A 276 -8.41 22.29 -9.54
C VAL A 276 -8.93 21.12 -10.36
N TYR A 277 -9.08 19.94 -9.77
CA TYR A 277 -9.55 18.75 -10.48
C TYR A 277 -10.95 18.90 -11.08
N VAL A 278 -11.90 19.47 -10.33
CA VAL A 278 -13.27 19.64 -10.82
C VAL A 278 -13.38 20.73 -11.86
N ALA A 279 -12.54 21.75 -11.80
CA ALA A 279 -12.54 22.90 -12.69
C ALA A 279 -11.71 22.69 -13.98
N ASP A 280 -10.63 21.92 -13.93
CA ASP A 280 -9.85 21.49 -15.10
C ASP A 280 -10.54 20.29 -15.77
N VAL A 281 -11.63 20.61 -16.48
CA VAL A 281 -12.54 19.60 -17.02
C VAL A 281 -11.91 18.78 -18.13
N ASN A 282 -11.06 19.39 -18.94
CA ASN A 282 -10.36 18.72 -20.05
C ASN A 282 -9.06 18.00 -19.59
N GLY A 283 -8.58 18.24 -18.37
CA GLY A 283 -7.40 17.62 -17.79
C GLY A 283 -6.07 18.05 -18.39
N ASP A 284 -6.02 19.28 -18.99
CA ASP A 284 -4.79 19.82 -19.61
C ASP A 284 -3.86 20.57 -18.60
N GLY A 285 -4.30 20.69 -17.34
CA GLY A 285 -3.60 21.36 -16.25
C GLY A 285 -3.81 22.87 -16.22
N ILE A 286 -4.72 23.43 -17.05
CA ILE A 286 -4.96 24.87 -17.15
C ILE A 286 -6.46 25.16 -17.06
N ILE A 287 -6.90 25.75 -15.97
CA ILE A 287 -8.30 26.17 -15.82
C ILE A 287 -8.56 27.42 -16.66
N ASN A 288 -9.40 27.31 -17.70
CA ASN A 288 -9.66 28.38 -18.65
C ASN A 288 -11.08 28.28 -19.26
N VAL A 289 -11.35 29.10 -20.27
CA VAL A 289 -12.69 29.13 -20.94
C VAL A 289 -13.02 27.86 -21.71
N VAL A 290 -12.05 27.01 -22.01
CA VAL A 290 -12.30 25.71 -22.66
C VAL A 290 -13.04 24.79 -21.72
N ASP A 291 -12.67 24.77 -20.43
CA ASP A 291 -13.33 23.98 -19.38
C ASP A 291 -14.76 24.44 -19.16
N ALA A 292 -14.98 25.73 -19.04
CA ALA A 292 -16.33 26.30 -18.97
C ALA A 292 -17.19 25.91 -20.18
N THR A 293 -16.60 25.90 -21.38
CA THR A 293 -17.27 25.52 -22.61
C THR A 293 -17.62 24.03 -22.64
N LEU A 294 -16.76 23.15 -22.08
CA LEU A 294 -17.05 21.71 -21.97
C LEU A 294 -18.21 21.46 -21.03
N ILE A 295 -18.28 22.13 -19.88
CA ILE A 295 -19.44 22.05 -18.98
C ILE A 295 -20.72 22.47 -19.72
N GLN A 296 -20.69 23.59 -20.46
CA GLN A 296 -21.85 24.03 -21.24
C GLN A 296 -22.29 23.00 -22.29
N LYS A 297 -21.33 22.38 -22.98
CA LYS A 297 -21.64 21.30 -23.96
C LYS A 297 -22.21 20.07 -23.27
N TYR A 298 -21.75 19.72 -22.09
CA TYR A 298 -22.27 18.61 -21.29
C TYR A 298 -23.72 18.85 -20.88
N ILE A 299 -24.03 20.05 -20.37
CA ILE A 299 -25.38 20.43 -19.92
C ILE A 299 -26.41 20.33 -21.08
N VAL A 300 -25.99 20.68 -22.28
CA VAL A 300 -26.90 20.62 -23.49
C VAL A 300 -26.79 19.29 -24.23
N GLY A 301 -26.11 18.30 -23.70
CA GLY A 301 -26.02 16.94 -24.25
C GLY A 301 -25.17 16.82 -25.53
N LEU A 302 -24.21 17.74 -25.74
CA LEU A 302 -23.29 17.69 -26.88
C LEU A 302 -22.02 16.85 -26.56
N VAL A 303 -21.77 16.52 -25.30
CA VAL A 303 -20.78 15.55 -24.86
C VAL A 303 -21.41 14.65 -23.80
N GLU A 304 -21.00 13.37 -23.75
CA GLU A 304 -21.60 12.37 -22.86
C GLU A 304 -20.98 12.36 -21.46
N SER A 305 -19.75 12.89 -21.31
CA SER A 305 -19.00 12.94 -20.04
C SER A 305 -18.06 14.12 -20.00
N LEU A 306 -17.63 14.50 -18.79
CA LEU A 306 -16.62 15.52 -18.51
C LEU A 306 -15.30 14.91 -18.05
#